data_06e363a9edab78adc291a45c071a5022
#
_entry.id   06e363a9edab78adc291a45c071a5022
#
_cell.length_a   1.000
_cell.length_b   1.000
_cell.length_c   1.000
_cell.angle_alpha   90.00
_cell.angle_beta   90.00
_cell.angle_gamma   90.00
#
_symmetry.space_group_name_H-M   'P 1'
#
loop_
_entity.id
_entity.type
_entity.pdbx_description
1 polymer ?
#
loop_
_entity_poly.entity_id
_entity_poly.type
_entity_poly.pdbx_seq_one_letter_code
_entity_poly.pdbx_strand_id
1 'polypeptide(L)'
;MIGLSVLAVDDETPALDELTFLLENSTLVSSVRAAKSATDALHYMHDERYDVVLLDIAMPGLDGLELARVLSLFSHPPAIVFVTAHEEHALEAFDVGGMGYLLKPVTHERLVSTLRRVVNRPADDTPDFGSLETILVEIGSLTKIVAREDVSWIESAGDYVRLHLRGGGDHLVRMPISFLEEKWSEHGFARIHRSYLVALRDIHELRTSEGHTVVGVGAFDLPVSRRHAKELKDRLVRHARRETS
;
A
#
# COMPACT_ATOMS: atom_id res chain seq x y z
N MET A 1 25.51 14.75 -4.37
CA MET A 1 24.15 14.21 -4.23
C MET A 1 23.52 14.90 -3.03
N ILE A 2 22.34 15.48 -3.17
CA ILE A 2 21.61 16.09 -2.06
C ILE A 2 21.03 14.91 -1.26
N GLY A 3 21.47 14.72 -0.01
CA GLY A 3 20.93 13.68 0.87
C GLY A 3 19.54 14.05 1.39
N LEU A 4 18.77 13.07 1.87
CA LEU A 4 17.43 13.27 2.45
C LEU A 4 17.49 14.02 3.78
N SER A 5 16.57 14.97 3.97
CA SER A 5 16.24 15.53 5.27
C SER A 5 15.14 14.68 5.93
N VAL A 6 15.43 14.11 7.10
CA VAL A 6 14.60 13.09 7.75
C VAL A 6 14.11 13.56 9.11
N LEU A 7 12.82 13.40 9.38
CA LEU A 7 12.22 13.54 10.70
C LEU A 7 11.90 12.14 11.25
N ALA A 8 12.49 11.78 12.39
CA ALA A 8 12.17 10.54 13.12
C ALA A 8 11.22 10.86 14.28
N VAL A 9 10.12 10.14 14.38
CA VAL A 9 9.06 10.38 15.38
C VAL A 9 8.73 9.10 16.12
N ASP A 10 8.99 9.08 17.44
CA ASP A 10 8.76 7.94 18.31
C ASP A 10 8.73 8.42 19.77
N ASP A 11 7.77 8.03 20.56
CA ASP A 11 7.67 8.43 21.98
C ASP A 11 8.61 7.64 22.90
N GLU A 12 9.07 6.48 22.44
CA GLU A 12 10.05 5.64 23.12
C GLU A 12 11.48 6.12 22.85
N THR A 13 12.10 6.80 23.82
CA THR A 13 13.47 7.35 23.67
C THR A 13 14.49 6.30 23.16
N PRO A 14 14.54 5.06 23.65
CA PRO A 14 15.52 4.07 23.17
C PRO A 14 15.33 3.74 21.68
N ALA A 15 14.08 3.59 21.23
CA ALA A 15 13.76 3.31 19.81
C ALA A 15 14.11 4.50 18.92
N LEU A 16 13.83 5.71 19.38
CA LEU A 16 14.16 6.95 18.68
C LEU A 16 15.68 7.15 18.55
N ASP A 17 16.43 6.87 19.62
CA ASP A 17 17.91 6.97 19.61
C ASP A 17 18.52 5.94 18.64
N GLU A 18 18.04 4.69 18.66
CA GLU A 18 18.48 3.65 17.73
C GLU A 18 18.19 4.04 16.27
N LEU A 19 16.98 4.50 15.99
CA LEU A 19 16.57 4.94 14.65
C LEU A 19 17.40 6.12 14.17
N THR A 20 17.62 7.11 15.02
CA THR A 20 18.44 8.29 14.72
C THR A 20 19.89 7.88 14.42
N PHE A 21 20.47 6.99 15.21
CA PHE A 21 21.81 6.45 14.97
C PHE A 21 21.93 5.75 13.60
N LEU A 22 20.95 4.93 13.24
CA LEU A 22 20.92 4.25 11.93
C LEU A 22 20.81 5.23 10.78
N LEU A 23 20.01 6.29 10.92
CA LEU A 23 19.81 7.34 9.92
C LEU A 23 21.08 8.18 9.73
N GLU A 24 21.73 8.62 10.81
CA GLU A 24 22.97 9.42 10.78
C GLU A 24 24.13 8.65 10.13
N ASN A 25 24.13 7.32 10.26
CA ASN A 25 25.13 6.45 9.61
C ASN A 25 24.77 6.08 8.16
N SER A 26 23.66 6.59 7.60
CA SER A 26 23.25 6.33 6.22
C SER A 26 23.78 7.39 5.27
N THR A 27 24.47 6.97 4.19
CA THR A 27 24.95 7.88 3.13
C THR A 27 23.84 8.55 2.32
N LEU A 28 22.59 8.12 2.48
CA LEU A 28 21.40 8.68 1.83
C LEU A 28 20.80 9.87 2.59
N VAL A 29 21.22 10.10 3.84
CA VAL A 29 20.64 11.08 4.75
C VAL A 29 21.61 12.26 4.92
N SER A 30 21.12 13.47 4.78
CA SER A 30 21.88 14.72 4.99
C SER A 30 21.66 15.34 6.37
N SER A 31 20.46 15.16 6.91
CA SER A 31 20.09 15.68 8.23
C SER A 31 19.00 14.79 8.85
N VAL A 32 19.07 14.66 10.18
CA VAL A 32 18.07 13.95 10.99
C VAL A 32 17.62 14.86 12.11
N ARG A 33 16.32 14.89 12.33
CA ARG A 33 15.71 15.48 13.51
C ARG A 33 14.85 14.47 14.21
N ALA A 34 14.90 14.43 15.54
CA ALA A 34 14.12 13.53 16.38
C ALA A 34 12.97 14.30 17.06
N ALA A 35 11.78 13.73 17.02
CA ALA A 35 10.58 14.21 17.70
C ALA A 35 10.02 13.12 18.62
N LYS A 36 9.62 13.48 19.84
CA LYS A 36 9.10 12.53 20.83
C LYS A 36 7.57 12.47 20.87
N SER A 37 6.92 13.22 20.00
CA SER A 37 5.46 13.25 19.90
C SER A 37 5.02 13.77 18.53
N ALA A 38 3.76 13.48 18.18
CA ALA A 38 3.14 14.05 16.99
C ALA A 38 3.11 15.60 17.05
N THR A 39 2.93 16.18 18.24
CA THR A 39 2.92 17.64 18.42
C THR A 39 4.29 18.25 18.12
N ASP A 40 5.38 17.63 18.59
CA ASP A 40 6.74 18.08 18.27
C ASP A 40 7.01 17.97 16.78
N ALA A 41 6.58 16.86 16.16
CA ALA A 41 6.73 16.66 14.73
C ALA A 41 6.03 17.75 13.90
N LEU A 42 4.78 18.08 14.23
CA LEU A 42 4.04 19.17 13.58
C LEU A 42 4.71 20.54 13.77
N HIS A 43 5.26 20.78 14.95
CA HIS A 43 5.99 22.03 15.23
C HIS A 43 7.24 22.14 14.35
N TYR A 44 8.04 21.09 14.27
CA TYR A 44 9.24 21.09 13.42
C TYR A 44 8.91 21.21 11.93
N MET A 45 7.84 20.59 11.47
CA MET A 45 7.40 20.67 10.08
C MET A 45 6.77 22.02 9.70
N HIS A 46 6.38 22.82 10.68
CA HIS A 46 6.01 24.22 10.45
C HIS A 46 7.23 25.08 10.08
N ASP A 47 8.37 24.83 10.71
CA ASP A 47 9.58 25.63 10.57
C ASP A 47 10.51 25.12 9.44
N GLU A 48 10.53 23.82 9.20
CA GLU A 48 11.45 23.16 8.26
C GLU A 48 10.71 22.14 7.36
N ARG A 49 11.28 21.87 6.19
CA ARG A 49 10.80 20.83 5.28
C ARG A 49 11.60 19.55 5.44
N TYR A 50 10.92 18.44 5.42
CA TYR A 50 11.52 17.10 5.46
C TYR A 50 11.11 16.33 4.22
N ASP A 51 12.05 15.57 3.66
CA ASP A 51 11.79 14.68 2.51
C ASP A 51 11.08 13.41 2.97
N VAL A 52 11.42 12.96 4.20
CA VAL A 52 10.89 11.71 4.79
C VAL A 52 10.54 11.92 6.26
N VAL A 53 9.43 11.34 6.68
CA VAL A 53 9.06 11.16 8.09
C VAL A 53 9.06 9.67 8.40
N LEU A 54 9.92 9.22 9.32
CA LEU A 54 9.84 7.90 9.93
C LEU A 54 8.98 8.01 11.18
N LEU A 55 7.92 7.25 11.27
CA LEU A 55 6.83 7.50 12.21
C LEU A 55 6.41 6.22 12.93
N ASP A 56 6.54 6.20 14.26
CA ASP A 56 5.89 5.16 15.05
C ASP A 56 4.37 5.33 15.03
N ILE A 57 3.67 4.20 15.04
CA ILE A 57 2.20 4.19 15.03
C ILE A 57 1.65 4.35 16.44
N ALA A 58 2.20 3.61 17.39
CA ALA A 58 1.65 3.49 18.74
C ALA A 58 2.14 4.61 19.67
N MET A 59 1.80 5.85 19.39
CA MET A 59 2.16 7.00 20.24
C MET A 59 0.97 7.50 21.05
N PRO A 60 1.20 8.03 22.29
CA PRO A 60 0.12 8.58 23.10
C PRO A 60 -0.41 9.90 22.51
N GLY A 61 -1.72 10.11 22.64
CA GLY A 61 -2.40 11.31 22.15
C GLY A 61 -2.76 11.19 20.67
N LEU A 62 -2.13 11.98 19.82
CA LEU A 62 -2.25 11.86 18.36
C LEU A 62 -1.34 10.71 17.91
N ASP A 63 -1.93 9.61 17.43
CA ASP A 63 -1.19 8.45 16.96
C ASP A 63 -0.50 8.69 15.60
N GLY A 64 0.38 7.76 15.20
CA GLY A 64 1.14 7.92 13.97
C GLY A 64 0.28 7.86 12.71
N LEU A 65 -0.83 7.14 12.72
CA LEU A 65 -1.75 7.08 11.57
C LEU A 65 -2.53 8.39 11.42
N GLU A 66 -2.97 8.96 12.53
CA GLU A 66 -3.64 10.26 12.55
C GLU A 66 -2.68 11.37 12.11
N LEU A 67 -1.42 11.35 12.61
CA LEU A 67 -0.38 12.29 12.17
C LEU A 67 -0.13 12.16 10.66
N ALA A 68 0.00 10.95 10.12
CA ALA A 68 0.19 10.71 8.70
C ALA A 68 -0.94 11.30 7.85
N ARG A 69 -2.21 11.17 8.29
CA ARG A 69 -3.37 11.81 7.62
C ARG A 69 -3.24 13.33 7.62
N VAL A 70 -2.79 13.94 8.71
CA VAL A 70 -2.56 15.40 8.77
C VAL A 70 -1.45 15.80 7.81
N LEU A 71 -0.34 15.06 7.78
CA LEU A 71 0.81 15.36 6.91
C LEU A 71 0.47 15.22 5.42
N SER A 72 -0.44 14.32 5.05
CA SER A 72 -0.91 14.15 3.66
C SER A 72 -1.66 15.37 3.12
N LEU A 73 -2.18 16.23 3.99
CA LEU A 73 -2.89 17.46 3.62
C LEU A 73 -1.96 18.67 3.38
N PHE A 74 -0.66 18.51 3.60
CA PHE A 74 0.30 19.59 3.38
C PHE A 74 0.45 19.84 1.87
N SER A 75 0.77 21.07 1.50
CA SER A 75 1.01 21.45 0.09
C SER A 75 2.19 20.69 -0.54
N HIS A 76 3.13 20.23 0.30
CA HIS A 76 4.27 19.40 -0.09
C HIS A 76 4.41 18.29 0.98
N PRO A 77 3.66 17.20 0.85
CA PRO A 77 3.68 16.14 1.85
C PRO A 77 5.01 15.38 1.80
N PRO A 78 5.64 15.10 2.95
CA PRO A 78 6.82 14.25 3.00
C PRO A 78 6.46 12.80 2.65
N ALA A 79 7.45 12.02 2.28
CA ALA A 79 7.29 10.58 2.23
C ALA A 79 7.14 10.03 3.65
N ILE A 80 6.14 9.18 3.90
CA ILE A 80 5.89 8.61 5.22
C ILE A 80 6.35 7.15 5.23
N VAL A 81 7.18 6.81 6.20
CA VAL A 81 7.62 5.44 6.49
C VAL A 81 7.23 5.11 7.91
N PHE A 82 6.38 4.13 8.09
CA PHE A 82 6.00 3.68 9.42
C PHE A 82 7.08 2.75 10.02
N VAL A 83 7.37 2.94 11.31
CA VAL A 83 8.35 2.17 12.08
C VAL A 83 7.69 1.73 13.37
N THR A 84 7.27 0.47 13.50
CA THR A 84 6.49 0.04 14.66
C THR A 84 6.81 -1.40 15.08
N ALA A 85 6.49 -1.74 16.33
CA ALA A 85 6.56 -3.12 16.84
C ALA A 85 5.33 -3.97 16.44
N HIS A 86 4.26 -3.36 15.92
CA HIS A 86 2.96 -3.97 15.69
C HIS A 86 2.73 -4.29 14.23
N GLU A 87 2.67 -5.58 13.89
CA GLU A 87 2.41 -6.04 12.52
C GLU A 87 0.97 -5.78 12.06
N GLU A 88 0.02 -5.72 12.99
CA GLU A 88 -1.41 -5.57 12.73
C GLU A 88 -1.79 -4.23 12.09
N HIS A 89 -1.00 -3.17 12.29
CA HIS A 89 -1.25 -1.84 11.73
C HIS A 89 -0.71 -1.62 10.31
N ALA A 90 -0.06 -2.64 9.72
CA ALA A 90 0.51 -2.52 8.38
C ALA A 90 -0.53 -2.10 7.33
N LEU A 91 -1.78 -2.54 7.49
CA LEU A 91 -2.88 -2.24 6.57
C LEU A 91 -3.33 -0.79 6.68
N GLU A 92 -3.53 -0.30 7.90
CA GLU A 92 -3.92 1.08 8.17
C GLU A 92 -2.81 2.05 7.74
N ALA A 93 -1.53 1.65 7.89
CA ALA A 93 -0.39 2.40 7.43
C ALA A 93 -0.37 2.58 5.89
N PHE A 94 -0.77 1.56 5.14
CA PHE A 94 -0.95 1.68 3.70
C PHE A 94 -2.15 2.55 3.32
N ASP A 95 -3.27 2.47 4.07
CA ASP A 95 -4.47 3.28 3.81
C ASP A 95 -4.22 4.78 3.93
N VAL A 96 -3.33 5.19 4.82
CA VAL A 96 -2.93 6.60 5.00
C VAL A 96 -1.75 7.01 4.10
N GLY A 97 -1.35 6.14 3.15
CA GLY A 97 -0.36 6.46 2.14
C GLY A 97 1.10 6.31 2.57
N GLY A 98 1.39 5.45 3.51
CA GLY A 98 2.76 5.09 3.88
C GLY A 98 3.53 4.52 2.68
N MET A 99 4.68 5.09 2.37
CA MET A 99 5.61 4.60 1.33
C MET A 99 6.44 3.40 1.78
N GLY A 100 6.46 3.13 3.08
CA GLY A 100 7.20 2.03 3.66
C GLY A 100 6.69 1.65 5.04
N TYR A 101 7.00 0.43 5.43
CA TYR A 101 6.68 -0.14 6.72
C TYR A 101 7.87 -0.94 7.24
N LEU A 102 8.39 -0.57 8.39
CA LEU A 102 9.53 -1.20 9.03
C LEU A 102 9.10 -1.74 10.40
N LEU A 103 9.32 -3.01 10.63
CA LEU A 103 9.12 -3.61 11.94
C LEU A 103 10.35 -3.38 12.83
N LYS A 104 10.12 -2.98 14.08
CA LYS A 104 11.16 -2.94 15.13
C LYS A 104 11.55 -4.38 15.53
N PRO A 105 12.84 -4.69 15.72
CA PRO A 105 13.99 -3.82 15.58
C PRO A 105 14.35 -3.54 14.11
N VAL A 106 14.67 -2.29 13.80
CA VAL A 106 15.00 -1.86 12.45
C VAL A 106 16.44 -2.24 12.11
N THR A 107 16.65 -2.99 11.04
CA THR A 107 18.01 -3.27 10.56
C THR A 107 18.48 -2.21 9.57
N HIS A 108 19.79 -1.92 9.56
CA HIS A 108 20.39 -0.97 8.63
C HIS A 108 20.06 -1.29 7.16
N GLU A 109 20.06 -2.57 6.77
CA GLU A 109 19.75 -2.99 5.40
C GLU A 109 18.32 -2.66 5.00
N ARG A 110 17.33 -2.92 5.87
CA ARG A 110 15.92 -2.60 5.64
C ARG A 110 15.69 -1.10 5.56
N LEU A 111 16.32 -0.33 6.45
CA LEU A 111 16.25 1.13 6.43
C LEU A 111 16.79 1.70 5.12
N VAL A 112 18.01 1.32 4.72
CA VAL A 112 18.65 1.79 3.47
C VAL A 112 17.82 1.40 2.24
N SER A 113 17.28 0.16 2.20
CA SER A 113 16.39 -0.29 1.12
C SER A 113 15.15 0.60 1.00
N THR A 114 14.54 0.95 2.13
CA THR A 114 13.35 1.81 2.18
C THR A 114 13.67 3.25 1.76
N LEU A 115 14.77 3.83 2.26
CA LEU A 115 15.20 5.18 1.88
C LEU A 115 15.56 5.28 0.40
N ARG A 116 16.15 4.24 -0.21
CA ARG A 116 16.41 4.21 -1.65
C ARG A 116 15.14 4.30 -2.50
N ARG A 117 14.05 3.71 -2.06
CA ARG A 117 12.74 3.84 -2.74
C ARG A 117 12.23 5.28 -2.71
N VAL A 118 12.44 5.97 -1.59
CA VAL A 118 12.09 7.39 -1.45
C VAL A 118 12.94 8.26 -2.38
N VAL A 119 14.28 8.05 -2.42
CA VAL A 119 15.18 8.81 -3.29
C VAL A 119 14.86 8.63 -4.77
N ASN A 120 14.49 7.42 -5.18
CA ASN A 120 14.19 7.08 -6.57
C ASN A 120 12.78 7.49 -7.01
N ARG A 121 12.01 8.14 -6.13
CA ARG A 121 10.69 8.67 -6.47
C ARG A 121 10.82 9.82 -7.48
N PRO A 122 10.08 9.81 -8.60
CA PRO A 122 10.00 10.97 -9.50
C PRO A 122 9.49 12.21 -8.74
N ALA A 123 10.10 13.37 -8.99
CA ALA A 123 9.79 14.62 -8.27
C ALA A 123 8.34 15.12 -8.47
N ASP A 124 7.67 14.67 -9.52
CA ASP A 124 6.26 14.98 -9.84
C ASP A 124 5.26 13.95 -9.31
N ASP A 125 5.74 12.90 -8.66
CA ASP A 125 4.89 11.86 -8.09
C ASP A 125 4.45 12.29 -6.67
N THR A 126 3.54 13.25 -6.60
CA THR A 126 2.67 13.33 -5.42
C THR A 126 2.04 11.96 -5.28
N PRO A 127 2.09 11.31 -4.08
CA PRO A 127 1.46 10.01 -3.95
C PRO A 127 0.01 10.15 -4.41
N ASP A 128 -0.30 9.57 -5.55
CA ASP A 128 -1.68 9.28 -5.88
C ASP A 128 -2.09 8.15 -4.95
N PHE A 129 -2.47 8.51 -3.72
CA PHE A 129 -3.00 7.60 -2.71
C PHE A 129 -4.29 6.91 -3.20
N GLY A 130 -4.77 7.27 -4.41
CA GLY A 130 -5.95 6.72 -5.08
C GLY A 130 -5.72 5.46 -5.91
N SER A 131 -4.52 5.27 -6.48
CA SER A 131 -4.36 4.28 -7.56
C SER A 131 -3.36 3.16 -7.27
N LEU A 132 -3.23 2.53 -6.21
CA LEU A 132 -2.29 1.41 -5.94
C LEU A 132 -1.88 0.64 -7.23
N GLU A 133 -0.99 1.24 -8.04
CA GLU A 133 -0.64 0.70 -9.37
C GLU A 133 0.27 -0.51 -9.28
N THR A 134 1.01 -0.62 -8.18
CA THR A 134 1.96 -1.72 -7.96
C THR A 134 1.86 -2.26 -6.54
N ILE A 135 2.05 -3.56 -6.39
CA ILE A 135 2.15 -4.25 -5.10
C ILE A 135 3.55 -4.82 -4.97
N LEU A 136 4.19 -4.57 -3.84
CA LEU A 136 5.46 -5.21 -3.49
C LEU A 136 5.18 -6.58 -2.86
N VAL A 137 5.76 -7.62 -3.44
CA VAL A 137 5.64 -8.99 -2.97
C VAL A 137 7.00 -9.48 -2.48
N GLU A 138 7.08 -9.87 -1.23
CA GLU A 138 8.29 -10.45 -0.66
C GLU A 138 8.29 -11.97 -0.83
N ILE A 139 9.32 -12.50 -1.49
CA ILE A 139 9.55 -13.93 -1.70
C ILE A 139 10.92 -14.28 -1.13
N GLY A 140 10.98 -14.65 0.15
CA GLY A 140 12.25 -14.85 0.85
C GLY A 140 13.06 -13.56 0.92
N SER A 141 14.25 -13.54 0.30
CA SER A 141 15.12 -12.34 0.22
C SER A 141 14.88 -11.47 -1.01
N LEU A 142 13.92 -11.84 -1.88
CA LEU A 142 13.62 -11.13 -3.12
C LEU A 142 12.33 -10.33 -2.96
N THR A 143 12.37 -9.04 -3.29
CA THR A 143 11.17 -8.20 -3.44
C THR A 143 10.82 -8.12 -4.93
N LYS A 144 9.61 -8.57 -5.27
CA LYS A 144 9.08 -8.48 -6.64
C LYS A 144 8.02 -7.38 -6.69
N ILE A 145 8.08 -6.56 -7.74
CA ILE A 145 7.06 -5.55 -8.04
C ILE A 145 6.02 -6.20 -8.95
N VAL A 146 4.76 -6.20 -8.54
CA VAL A 146 3.62 -6.69 -9.31
C VAL A 146 2.76 -5.49 -9.70
N ALA A 147 2.65 -5.21 -10.99
CA ALA A 147 1.77 -4.15 -11.47
C ALA A 147 0.30 -4.60 -11.41
N ARG A 148 -0.61 -3.68 -11.09
CA ARG A 148 -2.07 -3.92 -11.09
C ARG A 148 -2.55 -4.48 -12.43
N GLU A 149 -1.96 -4.01 -13.52
CA GLU A 149 -2.30 -4.48 -14.87
C GLU A 149 -1.93 -5.93 -15.12
N ASP A 150 -0.96 -6.49 -14.40
CA ASP A 150 -0.56 -7.89 -14.50
C ASP A 150 -1.46 -8.81 -13.69
N VAL A 151 -2.28 -8.28 -12.78
CA VAL A 151 -3.18 -9.09 -11.95
C VAL A 151 -4.48 -9.34 -12.70
N SER A 152 -4.82 -10.62 -12.82
CA SER A 152 -6.06 -11.07 -13.46
C SER A 152 -7.20 -11.21 -12.45
N TRP A 153 -6.94 -11.83 -11.31
CA TRP A 153 -7.91 -11.97 -10.23
C TRP A 153 -7.22 -12.23 -8.89
N ILE A 154 -7.97 -12.03 -7.82
CA ILE A 154 -7.49 -12.09 -6.44
C ILE A 154 -8.40 -12.99 -5.63
N GLU A 155 -7.78 -13.85 -4.83
CA GLU A 155 -8.44 -14.75 -3.90
C GLU A 155 -8.09 -14.38 -2.45
N SER A 156 -9.10 -14.30 -1.59
CA SER A 156 -8.90 -14.14 -0.15
C SER A 156 -8.44 -15.46 0.48
N ALA A 157 -7.35 -15.41 1.22
CA ALA A 157 -6.73 -16.55 1.90
C ALA A 157 -6.46 -16.21 3.39
N GLY A 158 -7.52 -16.02 4.19
CA GLY A 158 -7.43 -15.56 5.57
C GLY A 158 -7.01 -14.09 5.63
N ASP A 159 -5.91 -13.81 6.36
CA ASP A 159 -5.30 -12.47 6.47
C ASP A 159 -4.46 -12.10 5.23
N TYR A 160 -4.42 -12.97 4.24
CA TYR A 160 -3.68 -12.81 3.00
C TYR A 160 -4.62 -12.74 1.81
N VAL A 161 -4.11 -12.20 0.71
CA VAL A 161 -4.69 -12.37 -0.61
C VAL A 161 -3.70 -13.06 -1.52
N ARG A 162 -4.21 -13.90 -2.41
CA ARG A 162 -3.44 -14.51 -3.49
C ARG A 162 -3.72 -13.73 -4.77
N LEU A 163 -2.70 -13.09 -5.30
CA LEU A 163 -2.74 -12.38 -6.58
C LEU A 163 -2.46 -13.40 -7.70
N HIS A 164 -3.39 -13.62 -8.60
CA HIS A 164 -3.20 -14.47 -9.77
C HIS A 164 -2.86 -13.62 -10.98
N LEU A 165 -1.69 -13.88 -11.59
CA LEU A 165 -1.16 -13.06 -12.65
C LEU A 165 -1.64 -13.54 -14.03
N ARG A 166 -1.86 -12.60 -14.95
CA ARG A 166 -2.25 -12.83 -16.33
C ARG A 166 -1.25 -13.69 -17.11
N GLY A 167 0.05 -13.49 -16.87
CA GLY A 167 1.15 -14.27 -17.45
C GLY A 167 1.37 -15.66 -16.83
N GLY A 168 0.52 -16.05 -15.87
CA GLY A 168 0.69 -17.24 -15.06
C GLY A 168 1.50 -16.98 -13.78
N GLY A 169 1.32 -17.89 -12.81
CA GLY A 169 1.88 -17.76 -11.47
C GLY A 169 0.97 -16.97 -10.53
N ASP A 170 1.31 -17.05 -9.25
CA ASP A 170 0.58 -16.37 -8.18
C ASP A 170 1.53 -15.87 -7.09
N HIS A 171 1.06 -14.90 -6.32
CA HIS A 171 1.78 -14.35 -5.18
C HIS A 171 0.85 -14.16 -4.00
N LEU A 172 1.34 -14.54 -2.81
CA LEU A 172 0.62 -14.33 -1.55
C LEU A 172 1.09 -13.02 -0.91
N VAL A 173 0.15 -12.15 -0.58
CA VAL A 173 0.43 -10.85 0.01
C VAL A 173 -0.46 -10.67 1.24
N ARG A 174 0.10 -10.16 2.33
CA ARG A 174 -0.66 -9.91 3.56
C ARG A 174 -1.39 -8.57 3.43
N MET A 175 -2.63 -8.63 2.99
CA MET A 175 -3.56 -7.50 2.94
C MET A 175 -5.00 -8.01 2.80
N PRO A 176 -6.02 -7.27 3.26
CA PRO A 176 -7.40 -7.69 3.07
C PRO A 176 -7.84 -7.43 1.63
N ILE A 177 -8.68 -8.31 1.11
CA ILE A 177 -9.24 -8.18 -0.24
C ILE A 177 -10.16 -6.94 -0.37
N SER A 178 -10.76 -6.46 0.74
CA SER A 178 -11.56 -5.23 0.79
C SER A 178 -10.74 -3.98 0.49
N PHE A 179 -9.48 -3.96 0.90
CA PHE A 179 -8.55 -2.87 0.58
C PHE A 179 -8.29 -2.78 -0.92
N LEU A 180 -7.97 -3.91 -1.56
CA LEU A 180 -7.79 -3.94 -3.01
C LEU A 180 -9.09 -3.63 -3.78
N GLU A 181 -10.24 -4.02 -3.24
CA GLU A 181 -11.55 -3.65 -3.79
C GLU A 181 -11.73 -2.13 -3.80
N GLU A 182 -11.45 -1.45 -2.68
CA GLU A 182 -11.54 0.00 -2.57
C GLU A 182 -10.62 0.70 -3.57
N LYS A 183 -9.33 0.33 -3.61
CA LYS A 183 -8.33 0.98 -4.45
C LYS A 183 -8.46 0.65 -5.94
N TRP A 184 -8.96 -0.54 -6.30
CA TRP A 184 -8.98 -1.01 -7.68
C TRP A 184 -10.36 -1.04 -8.34
N SER A 185 -11.43 -0.73 -7.61
CA SER A 185 -12.79 -0.72 -8.16
C SER A 185 -12.96 0.26 -9.34
N GLU A 186 -12.37 1.45 -9.25
CA GLU A 186 -12.41 2.45 -10.32
C GLU A 186 -11.44 2.13 -11.46
N HIS A 187 -10.48 1.24 -11.21
CA HIS A 187 -9.47 0.79 -12.18
C HIS A 187 -9.82 -0.55 -12.87
N GLY A 188 -11.10 -0.85 -12.94
CA GLY A 188 -11.58 -2.01 -13.72
C GLY A 188 -11.58 -3.33 -12.96
N PHE A 189 -11.47 -3.33 -11.63
CA PHE A 189 -11.67 -4.53 -10.82
C PHE A 189 -13.07 -4.55 -10.22
N ALA A 190 -13.66 -5.73 -10.09
CA ALA A 190 -14.99 -5.95 -9.50
C ALA A 190 -14.97 -7.04 -8.44
N ARG A 191 -15.57 -6.76 -7.27
CA ARG A 191 -15.85 -7.81 -6.29
C ARG A 191 -16.97 -8.68 -6.80
N ILE A 192 -16.73 -9.98 -6.93
CA ILE A 192 -17.72 -10.95 -7.42
C ILE A 192 -18.21 -11.89 -6.31
N HIS A 193 -17.37 -12.07 -5.28
CA HIS A 193 -17.67 -12.93 -4.14
C HIS A 193 -16.95 -12.39 -2.89
N ARG A 194 -17.35 -12.81 -1.69
CA ARG A 194 -16.62 -12.45 -0.46
C ARG A 194 -15.13 -12.80 -0.51
N SER A 195 -14.76 -13.78 -1.34
CA SER A 195 -13.40 -14.26 -1.50
C SER A 195 -12.76 -13.91 -2.83
N TYR A 196 -13.46 -13.25 -3.77
CA TYR A 196 -12.91 -13.02 -5.11
C TYR A 196 -13.12 -11.59 -5.59
N LEU A 197 -12.03 -10.98 -6.09
CA LEU A 197 -11.99 -9.71 -6.81
C LEU A 197 -11.35 -9.98 -8.19
N VAL A 198 -11.95 -9.51 -9.29
CA VAL A 198 -11.56 -9.88 -10.65
C VAL A 198 -11.39 -8.66 -11.53
N ALA A 199 -10.37 -8.63 -12.38
CA ALA A 199 -10.21 -7.63 -13.43
C ALA A 199 -11.28 -7.83 -14.51
N LEU A 200 -12.13 -6.83 -14.76
CA LEU A 200 -13.24 -6.93 -15.73
C LEU A 200 -12.76 -7.28 -17.14
N ARG A 201 -11.58 -6.79 -17.52
CA ARG A 201 -10.93 -7.04 -18.82
C ARG A 201 -10.53 -8.50 -19.05
N ASP A 202 -10.38 -9.29 -17.99
CA ASP A 202 -9.97 -10.69 -18.07
C ASP A 202 -11.16 -11.66 -17.97
N ILE A 203 -12.37 -11.14 -17.80
CA ILE A 203 -13.61 -11.92 -17.83
C ILE A 203 -13.98 -12.17 -19.30
N HIS A 204 -13.89 -13.41 -19.74
CA HIS A 204 -14.28 -13.80 -21.10
C HIS A 204 -15.68 -14.40 -21.19
N GLU A 205 -16.24 -14.87 -20.07
CA GLU A 205 -17.54 -15.51 -20.03
C GLU A 205 -18.27 -15.26 -18.71
N LEU A 206 -19.59 -15.06 -18.78
CA LEU A 206 -20.51 -15.05 -17.64
C LEU A 206 -21.58 -16.11 -17.89
N ARG A 207 -21.60 -17.16 -17.08
CA ARG A 207 -22.58 -18.24 -17.15
C ARG A 207 -23.51 -18.21 -15.95
N THR A 208 -24.81 -18.40 -16.21
CA THR A 208 -25.82 -18.57 -15.15
C THR A 208 -26.58 -19.84 -15.42
N SER A 209 -26.51 -20.80 -14.51
CA SER A 209 -27.23 -22.07 -14.56
C SER A 209 -27.78 -22.41 -13.18
N GLU A 210 -29.04 -22.84 -13.13
CA GLU A 210 -29.71 -23.28 -11.89
C GLU A 210 -29.61 -22.29 -10.71
N GLY A 211 -29.59 -20.98 -11.00
CA GLY A 211 -29.47 -19.93 -9.99
C GLY A 211 -28.05 -19.67 -9.46
N HIS A 212 -27.07 -20.36 -10.01
CA HIS A 212 -25.64 -20.12 -9.75
C HIS A 212 -25.00 -19.34 -10.92
N THR A 213 -24.29 -18.29 -10.59
CA THR A 213 -23.57 -17.49 -11.58
C THR A 213 -22.07 -17.73 -11.39
N VAL A 214 -21.36 -17.95 -12.47
CA VAL A 214 -19.90 -18.10 -12.53
C VAL A 214 -19.34 -17.21 -13.62
N VAL A 215 -18.10 -16.73 -13.44
CA VAL A 215 -17.33 -16.04 -14.47
C VAL A 215 -16.12 -16.88 -14.86
N GLY A 216 -15.85 -16.96 -16.15
CA GLY A 216 -14.64 -17.54 -16.71
C GLY A 216 -13.52 -16.52 -16.76
N VAL A 217 -12.38 -16.85 -16.13
CA VAL A 217 -11.16 -16.03 -16.13
C VAL A 217 -9.96 -16.93 -16.43
N GLY A 218 -9.37 -16.81 -17.61
CA GLY A 218 -8.37 -17.77 -18.06
C GLY A 218 -8.92 -19.20 -18.08
N ALA A 219 -8.32 -20.12 -17.32
CA ALA A 219 -8.77 -21.50 -17.17
C ALA A 219 -9.66 -21.73 -15.93
N PHE A 220 -10.04 -20.67 -15.20
CA PHE A 220 -10.74 -20.77 -13.93
C PHE A 220 -12.20 -20.34 -14.05
N ASP A 221 -13.08 -21.07 -13.36
CA ASP A 221 -14.47 -20.71 -13.15
C ASP A 221 -14.66 -20.19 -11.73
N LEU A 222 -14.87 -18.89 -11.59
CA LEU A 222 -14.99 -18.25 -10.29
C LEU A 222 -16.48 -17.99 -9.93
N PRO A 223 -16.92 -18.37 -8.72
CA PRO A 223 -18.30 -18.19 -8.32
C PRO A 223 -18.63 -16.72 -8.10
N VAL A 224 -19.80 -16.30 -8.56
CA VAL A 224 -20.36 -14.97 -8.32
C VAL A 224 -21.48 -15.08 -7.29
N SER A 225 -21.39 -14.30 -6.21
CA SER A 225 -22.47 -14.28 -5.22
C SER A 225 -23.73 -13.59 -5.79
N ARG A 226 -24.91 -13.99 -5.32
CA ARG A 226 -26.19 -13.40 -5.74
C ARG A 226 -26.22 -11.88 -5.59
N ARG A 227 -25.59 -11.35 -4.55
CA ARG A 227 -25.50 -9.92 -4.27
C ARG A 227 -24.74 -9.18 -5.39
N HIS A 228 -23.64 -9.76 -5.90
CA HIS A 228 -22.77 -9.10 -6.86
C HIS A 228 -23.13 -9.39 -8.33
N ALA A 229 -24.00 -10.37 -8.61
CA ALA A 229 -24.29 -10.80 -9.98
C ALA A 229 -24.92 -9.70 -10.86
N LYS A 230 -25.84 -8.90 -10.29
CA LYS A 230 -26.47 -7.79 -11.02
C LYS A 230 -25.48 -6.68 -11.31
N GLU A 231 -24.76 -6.23 -10.28
CA GLU A 231 -23.76 -5.16 -10.40
C GLU A 231 -22.65 -5.51 -11.37
N LEU A 232 -22.15 -6.76 -11.29
CA LEU A 232 -21.12 -7.24 -12.22
C LEU A 232 -21.59 -7.17 -13.67
N LYS A 233 -22.83 -7.62 -13.96
CA LYS A 233 -23.40 -7.55 -15.30
C LYS A 233 -23.47 -6.12 -15.82
N ASP A 234 -23.90 -5.18 -14.99
CA ASP A 234 -24.00 -3.77 -15.34
C ASP A 234 -22.62 -3.14 -15.58
N ARG A 235 -21.61 -3.55 -14.80
CA ARG A 235 -20.22 -3.12 -14.96
C ARG A 235 -19.58 -3.67 -16.23
N LEU A 236 -19.80 -4.93 -16.57
CA LEU A 236 -19.31 -5.55 -17.81
C LEU A 236 -19.88 -4.86 -19.05
N VAL A 237 -21.18 -4.54 -19.06
CA VAL A 237 -21.80 -3.82 -20.17
C VAL A 237 -21.20 -2.41 -20.35
N ARG A 238 -20.92 -1.71 -19.24
CA ARG A 238 -20.27 -0.39 -19.28
C ARG A 238 -18.81 -0.48 -19.76
N HIS A 239 -18.09 -1.51 -19.33
CA HIS A 239 -16.70 -1.73 -19.71
C HIS A 239 -16.58 -2.02 -21.22
N ALA A 240 -17.38 -2.91 -21.75
CA ALA A 240 -17.40 -3.23 -23.18
C ALA A 240 -17.72 -2.01 -24.09
N ARG A 241 -18.54 -1.06 -23.61
CA ARG A 241 -18.84 0.17 -24.36
C ARG A 241 -17.66 1.15 -24.39
N ARG A 242 -16.78 1.14 -23.40
CA ARG A 242 -15.61 2.03 -23.34
C ARG A 242 -14.47 1.55 -24.25
N GLU A 243 -14.37 0.26 -24.49
CA GLU A 243 -13.34 -0.30 -25.39
C GLU A 243 -13.71 -0.17 -26.88
N THR A 244 -14.95 0.18 -27.19
CA THR A 244 -15.45 0.31 -28.58
C THR A 244 -15.53 1.77 -29.05
N SER A 245 -15.16 2.74 -28.20
CA SER A 245 -15.17 4.18 -28.52
C SER A 245 -13.77 4.76 -28.55
#